data_9a396b5aadbf71ee957a9673514540c2
#
_entry.id   9a396b5aadbf71ee957a9673514540c2
#
_cell.length_a   1.000
_cell.length_b   1.000
_cell.length_c   1.000
_cell.angle_alpha   90.00
_cell.angle_beta   90.00
_cell.angle_gamma   90.00
#
_symmetry.space_group_name_H-M   'P 1'
#
loop_
_entity.id
_entity.type
_entity.pdbx_description
1 polymer ?
#
loop_
_entity_poly.entity_id
_entity_poly.type
_entity_poly.pdbx_seq_one_letter_code
_entity_poly.pdbx_strand_id
1 'polypeptide(L)'
;LMQEYGLEFGSQQGAGNCCANGETGAKEALTRIVNKIGDSFDNTDAFMHIATVGGGTGNGSIPYTIKQFKNGFEDLTESPSQEWMNSVIHTTFAVWPYYYEQPQRHFNAICGLSRLLRNEDGSQNADLVLLASNSHLSSEDAGGNGQYDSVNSAVIRAVDMMIGAGRETRSVIDIKDYVTLPSQMDAYHFTPAIATDLNGDVYELDFMADKAAENTFVPLELGTSSVVYMIVRAPESMIDEGDITEPEVYKAYQKWTDKHDINAAGQATLTPKPGRGENVDVMLLLGGFDLNPLLDHSWDQFDQLSGRLTDDEKLPQARLDKIQTNIEDYVKKNSE
;
A
#
# COMPACT_ATOMS: atom_id res chain seq x y z
N LEU A 1 -16.58 8.04 -16.59
CA LEU A 1 -15.60 7.13 -15.95
C LEU A 1 -16.28 5.85 -15.45
N MET A 2 -17.25 5.89 -14.55
CA MET A 2 -17.92 4.66 -14.04
C MET A 2 -18.62 3.84 -15.14
N GLN A 3 -19.20 4.45 -16.15
CA GLN A 3 -19.80 3.72 -17.27
C GLN A 3 -18.79 3.09 -18.22
N GLU A 4 -17.60 3.66 -18.31
CA GLU A 4 -16.55 3.23 -19.23
C GLU A 4 -15.63 2.16 -18.61
N TYR A 5 -15.20 2.38 -17.37
CA TYR A 5 -14.23 1.51 -16.68
C TYR A 5 -14.82 0.67 -15.55
N GLY A 6 -16.06 0.94 -15.15
CA GLY A 6 -16.73 0.19 -14.09
C GLY A 6 -17.00 -1.27 -14.47
N LEU A 7 -16.79 -2.18 -13.53
CA LEU A 7 -17.19 -3.57 -13.61
C LEU A 7 -17.84 -3.98 -12.29
N GLU A 8 -19.12 -4.29 -12.34
CA GLU A 8 -19.85 -4.83 -11.20
C GLU A 8 -19.74 -6.35 -11.15
N PHE A 9 -19.47 -6.91 -9.97
CA PHE A 9 -19.38 -8.36 -9.76
C PHE A 9 -19.95 -8.77 -8.39
N GLY A 10 -20.17 -10.09 -8.23
CA GLY A 10 -20.81 -10.66 -7.05
C GLY A 10 -22.32 -10.49 -7.05
N SER A 11 -22.95 -10.62 -5.87
CA SER A 11 -24.42 -10.66 -5.71
C SER A 11 -25.12 -9.31 -5.81
N GLN A 12 -24.42 -8.22 -6.10
CA GLN A 12 -24.91 -6.82 -6.07
C GLN A 12 -25.43 -6.33 -4.71
N GLN A 13 -25.41 -7.18 -3.68
CA GLN A 13 -25.80 -6.84 -2.30
C GLN A 13 -24.56 -6.61 -1.40
N GLY A 14 -23.37 -6.57 -1.99
CA GLY A 14 -22.08 -6.51 -1.29
C GLY A 14 -21.68 -7.87 -0.68
N ALA A 15 -20.46 -7.93 -0.13
CA ALA A 15 -19.92 -9.16 0.49
C ALA A 15 -20.36 -9.38 1.95
N GLY A 16 -21.19 -8.50 2.52
CA GLY A 16 -21.66 -8.61 3.91
C GLY A 16 -20.55 -8.61 4.95
N ASN A 17 -19.47 -7.84 4.74
CA ASN A 17 -18.24 -7.85 5.55
C ASN A 17 -17.55 -9.24 5.65
N CYS A 18 -17.81 -10.14 4.71
CA CYS A 18 -17.18 -11.45 4.65
C CYS A 18 -16.17 -11.52 3.49
N CYS A 19 -14.90 -11.69 3.79
CA CYS A 19 -13.84 -11.75 2.78
C CYS A 19 -13.99 -12.98 1.87
N ALA A 20 -14.48 -14.10 2.37
CA ALA A 20 -14.76 -15.29 1.56
C ALA A 20 -15.82 -15.03 0.48
N ASN A 21 -16.85 -14.23 0.79
CA ASN A 21 -17.86 -13.83 -0.20
C ASN A 21 -17.24 -12.89 -1.26
N GLY A 22 -16.34 -11.99 -0.87
CA GLY A 22 -15.60 -11.12 -1.80
C GLY A 22 -14.73 -11.92 -2.75
N GLU A 23 -14.04 -12.94 -2.26
CA GLU A 23 -13.24 -13.86 -3.05
C GLU A 23 -14.10 -14.67 -4.02
N THR A 24 -15.20 -15.26 -3.53
CA THR A 24 -16.14 -16.00 -4.38
C THR A 24 -16.67 -15.13 -5.51
N GLY A 25 -17.07 -13.89 -5.22
CA GLY A 25 -17.53 -12.96 -6.25
C GLY A 25 -16.46 -12.61 -7.29
N ALA A 26 -15.20 -12.48 -6.87
CA ALA A 26 -14.08 -12.25 -7.80
C ALA A 26 -13.80 -13.51 -8.65
N LYS A 27 -13.85 -14.68 -8.05
CA LYS A 27 -13.70 -15.97 -8.75
C LYS A 27 -14.74 -16.15 -9.85
N GLU A 28 -16.01 -15.93 -9.55
CA GLU A 28 -17.10 -15.98 -10.53
C GLU A 28 -16.99 -14.94 -11.64
N ALA A 29 -16.34 -13.82 -11.35
CA ALA A 29 -16.15 -12.70 -12.28
C ALA A 29 -14.80 -12.69 -12.98
N LEU A 30 -13.88 -13.62 -12.71
CA LEU A 30 -12.49 -13.57 -13.13
C LEU A 30 -12.36 -13.34 -14.65
N THR A 31 -13.08 -14.09 -15.47
CA THR A 31 -13.06 -13.91 -16.93
C THR A 31 -13.47 -12.49 -17.34
N ARG A 32 -14.49 -11.91 -16.68
CA ARG A 32 -14.94 -10.55 -16.99
C ARG A 32 -13.92 -9.50 -16.54
N ILE A 33 -13.26 -9.72 -15.40
CA ILE A 33 -12.20 -8.84 -14.89
C ILE A 33 -11.04 -8.81 -15.88
N VAL A 34 -10.54 -9.98 -16.28
CA VAL A 34 -9.42 -10.13 -17.22
C VAL A 34 -9.74 -9.53 -18.58
N ASN A 35 -10.91 -9.83 -19.15
CA ASN A 35 -11.33 -9.26 -20.42
C ASN A 35 -11.45 -7.74 -20.36
N LYS A 36 -12.06 -7.19 -19.27
CA LYS A 36 -12.19 -5.74 -19.10
C LYS A 36 -10.84 -5.04 -19.03
N ILE A 37 -9.85 -5.65 -18.37
CA ILE A 37 -8.48 -5.11 -18.32
C ILE A 37 -7.83 -5.20 -19.71
N GLY A 38 -7.91 -6.35 -20.38
CA GLY A 38 -7.34 -6.55 -21.71
C GLY A 38 -7.95 -5.66 -22.80
N ASP A 39 -9.26 -5.35 -22.69
CA ASP A 39 -9.94 -4.43 -23.59
C ASP A 39 -9.59 -2.95 -23.31
N SER A 40 -9.14 -2.64 -22.10
CA SER A 40 -8.85 -1.27 -21.67
C SER A 40 -7.40 -0.86 -21.82
N PHE A 41 -6.47 -1.83 -21.86
CA PHE A 41 -5.02 -1.58 -21.87
C PHE A 41 -4.31 -2.52 -22.84
N ASP A 42 -3.39 -1.96 -23.65
CA ASP A 42 -2.58 -2.73 -24.59
C ASP A 42 -1.32 -3.31 -23.90
N ASN A 43 -0.81 -2.62 -22.88
CA ASN A 43 0.33 -3.00 -22.08
C ASN A 43 0.32 -2.25 -20.74
N THR A 44 0.80 -2.88 -19.68
CA THR A 44 0.87 -2.28 -18.34
C THR A 44 2.00 -2.91 -17.55
N ASP A 45 2.85 -2.10 -16.94
CA ASP A 45 3.97 -2.57 -16.12
C ASP A 45 3.53 -2.91 -14.68
N ALA A 46 2.53 -2.18 -14.15
CA ALA A 46 2.05 -2.37 -12.80
C ALA A 46 0.56 -2.06 -12.63
N PHE A 47 -0.07 -2.74 -11.69
CA PHE A 47 -1.39 -2.40 -11.14
C PHE A 47 -1.27 -1.92 -9.70
N MET A 48 -1.95 -0.83 -9.38
CA MET A 48 -2.16 -0.41 -8.01
C MET A 48 -3.60 -0.68 -7.59
N HIS A 49 -3.76 -1.62 -6.67
CA HIS A 49 -5.05 -1.96 -6.06
C HIS A 49 -5.27 -1.08 -4.84
N ILE A 50 -6.43 -0.44 -4.72
CA ILE A 50 -6.73 0.42 -3.55
C ILE A 50 -8.01 -0.09 -2.89
N ALA A 51 -7.93 -0.47 -1.63
CA ALA A 51 -9.10 -0.91 -0.86
C ALA A 51 -8.92 -0.76 0.65
N THR A 52 -10.06 -0.69 1.36
CA THR A 52 -10.07 -0.91 2.81
C THR A 52 -9.99 -2.41 3.09
N VAL A 53 -9.08 -2.81 3.98
CA VAL A 53 -8.92 -4.22 4.36
C VAL A 53 -9.93 -4.68 5.42
N GLY A 54 -10.65 -3.75 6.05
CA GLY A 54 -11.75 -4.09 6.97
C GLY A 54 -13.04 -4.56 6.30
N GLY A 55 -13.22 -4.32 5.00
CA GLY A 55 -14.41 -4.73 4.25
C GLY A 55 -14.34 -6.18 3.76
N GLY A 56 -15.43 -6.68 3.19
CA GLY A 56 -15.48 -8.03 2.60
C GLY A 56 -15.03 -8.05 1.13
N THR A 57 -15.49 -7.09 0.31
CA THR A 57 -15.27 -7.13 -1.15
C THR A 57 -13.81 -6.94 -1.51
N GLY A 58 -13.20 -5.79 -1.18
CA GLY A 58 -11.80 -5.50 -1.52
C GLY A 58 -10.83 -6.48 -0.88
N ASN A 59 -11.05 -6.77 0.40
CA ASN A 59 -10.27 -7.74 1.16
C ASN A 59 -10.29 -9.16 0.55
N GLY A 60 -11.45 -9.61 0.06
CA GLY A 60 -11.56 -10.93 -0.55
C GLY A 60 -11.06 -10.98 -1.98
N SER A 61 -11.44 -9.98 -2.79
CA SER A 61 -11.19 -9.98 -4.24
C SER A 61 -9.74 -9.68 -4.62
N ILE A 62 -9.09 -8.70 -3.97
CA ILE A 62 -7.76 -8.25 -4.38
C ILE A 62 -6.70 -9.32 -4.21
N PRO A 63 -6.52 -9.97 -3.04
CA PRO A 63 -5.51 -11.02 -2.87
C PRO A 63 -5.73 -12.19 -3.85
N TYR A 64 -6.98 -12.57 -4.09
CA TYR A 64 -7.34 -13.62 -5.04
C TYR A 64 -6.96 -13.21 -6.48
N THR A 65 -7.33 -12.00 -6.89
CA THR A 65 -7.03 -11.50 -8.25
C THR A 65 -5.52 -11.43 -8.49
N ILE A 66 -4.74 -10.89 -7.55
CA ILE A 66 -3.27 -10.85 -7.64
C ILE A 66 -2.70 -12.26 -7.82
N LYS A 67 -3.14 -13.21 -7.00
CA LYS A 67 -2.72 -14.62 -7.11
C LYS A 67 -2.99 -15.17 -8.52
N GLN A 68 -4.17 -14.91 -9.08
CA GLN A 68 -4.54 -15.40 -10.42
C GLN A 68 -3.63 -14.80 -11.51
N PHE A 69 -3.34 -13.52 -11.46
CA PHE A 69 -2.42 -12.87 -12.39
C PHE A 69 -1.01 -13.48 -12.29
N LYS A 70 -0.48 -13.64 -11.09
CA LYS A 70 0.88 -14.15 -10.87
C LYS A 70 1.04 -15.64 -11.18
N ASN A 71 -0.02 -16.43 -11.05
CA ASN A 71 -0.02 -17.89 -11.33
C ASN A 71 -0.53 -18.26 -12.73
N GLY A 72 -0.68 -17.29 -13.64
CA GLY A 72 -1.08 -17.55 -15.02
C GLY A 72 -2.56 -17.94 -15.18
N PHE A 73 -3.42 -17.44 -14.28
CA PHE A 73 -4.88 -17.62 -14.34
C PHE A 73 -5.33 -19.08 -14.22
N GLU A 74 -4.84 -19.78 -13.21
CA GLU A 74 -5.12 -21.21 -12.98
C GLU A 74 -6.64 -21.54 -12.93
N ASP A 75 -7.48 -20.59 -12.50
CA ASP A 75 -8.95 -20.77 -12.42
C ASP A 75 -9.66 -20.44 -13.74
N LEU A 76 -8.96 -20.03 -14.81
CA LEU A 76 -9.55 -19.84 -16.13
C LEU A 76 -9.36 -21.08 -17.00
N THR A 77 -10.40 -21.37 -17.81
CA THR A 77 -10.34 -22.48 -18.81
C THR A 77 -9.42 -22.14 -20.00
N GLU A 78 -9.27 -20.85 -20.29
CA GLU A 78 -8.41 -20.34 -21.35
C GLU A 78 -7.58 -19.18 -20.77
N SER A 79 -6.27 -19.22 -20.99
CA SER A 79 -5.39 -18.10 -20.58
C SER A 79 -5.70 -16.85 -21.40
N PRO A 80 -5.54 -15.65 -20.81
CA PRO A 80 -5.67 -14.39 -21.55
C PRO A 80 -4.73 -14.36 -22.76
N SER A 81 -5.18 -13.72 -23.84
CA SER A 81 -4.38 -13.56 -25.06
C SER A 81 -3.19 -12.60 -24.89
N GLN A 82 -3.21 -11.75 -23.84
CA GLN A 82 -2.17 -10.77 -23.58
C GLN A 82 -1.12 -11.35 -22.62
N GLU A 83 0.04 -11.72 -23.16
CA GLU A 83 1.15 -12.30 -22.38
C GLU A 83 1.67 -11.36 -21.27
N TRP A 84 1.59 -10.04 -21.47
CA TRP A 84 2.01 -9.05 -20.49
C TRP A 84 1.28 -9.16 -19.15
N MET A 85 0.04 -9.66 -19.13
CA MET A 85 -0.76 -9.79 -17.91
C MET A 85 -0.12 -10.69 -16.85
N ASN A 86 0.70 -11.66 -17.26
CA ASN A 86 1.38 -12.58 -16.33
C ASN A 86 2.66 -12.00 -15.71
N SER A 87 3.14 -10.86 -16.22
CA SER A 87 4.39 -10.22 -15.77
C SER A 87 4.18 -8.87 -15.07
N VAL A 88 2.93 -8.51 -14.84
CA VAL A 88 2.57 -7.23 -14.21
C VAL A 88 2.97 -7.23 -12.72
N ILE A 89 3.52 -6.10 -12.27
CA ILE A 89 3.79 -5.86 -10.86
C ILE A 89 2.49 -5.48 -10.15
N HIS A 90 2.23 -6.09 -9.02
CA HIS A 90 1.03 -5.85 -8.22
C HIS A 90 1.36 -5.11 -6.93
N THR A 91 1.01 -3.82 -6.87
CA THR A 91 1.06 -3.03 -5.65
C THR A 91 -0.33 -2.87 -5.06
N THR A 92 -0.43 -2.78 -3.75
CA THR A 92 -1.73 -2.62 -3.07
C THR A 92 -1.64 -1.48 -2.06
N PHE A 93 -2.61 -0.57 -2.08
CA PHE A 93 -2.81 0.40 -1.01
C PHE A 93 -3.92 -0.12 -0.09
N ALA A 94 -3.54 -0.60 1.09
CA ALA A 94 -4.39 -1.25 2.07
C ALA A 94 -4.72 -0.28 3.20
N VAL A 95 -5.99 0.12 3.31
CA VAL A 95 -6.45 1.07 4.33
C VAL A 95 -7.01 0.31 5.53
N TRP A 96 -6.38 0.51 6.70
CA TRP A 96 -6.74 -0.11 7.98
C TRP A 96 -7.98 0.54 8.59
N PRO A 97 -8.87 -0.24 9.26
CA PRO A 97 -10.10 0.30 9.86
C PRO A 97 -9.81 1.26 11.03
N TYR A 98 -10.83 2.06 11.41
CA TYR A 98 -10.80 2.82 12.65
C TYR A 98 -10.82 1.89 13.88
N TYR A 99 -10.18 2.26 14.97
CA TYR A 99 -10.17 1.49 16.22
C TYR A 99 -11.58 1.23 16.79
N TYR A 100 -12.52 2.13 16.57
CA TYR A 100 -13.92 2.01 17.03
C TYR A 100 -14.81 1.20 16.08
N GLU A 101 -14.29 0.74 14.95
CA GLU A 101 -15.09 -0.07 14.02
C GLU A 101 -15.36 -1.47 14.61
N GLN A 102 -16.37 -2.15 14.03
CA GLN A 102 -16.79 -3.46 14.54
C GLN A 102 -15.65 -4.48 14.51
N PRO A 103 -15.57 -5.38 15.50
CA PRO A 103 -14.56 -6.43 15.57
C PRO A 103 -14.37 -7.23 14.28
N GLN A 104 -15.43 -7.48 13.54
CA GLN A 104 -15.39 -8.14 12.23
C GLN A 104 -14.47 -7.41 11.23
N ARG A 105 -14.36 -6.08 11.28
CA ARG A 105 -13.49 -5.33 10.38
C ARG A 105 -12.02 -5.50 10.73
N HIS A 106 -11.71 -5.62 12.00
CA HIS A 106 -10.36 -5.91 12.48
C HIS A 106 -9.94 -7.34 12.16
N PHE A 107 -10.84 -8.31 12.35
CA PHE A 107 -10.66 -9.68 11.89
C PHE A 107 -10.37 -9.73 10.38
N ASN A 108 -11.17 -9.07 9.57
CA ASN A 108 -10.96 -8.98 8.14
C ASN A 108 -9.62 -8.33 7.80
N ALA A 109 -9.20 -7.29 8.52
CA ALA A 109 -7.96 -6.58 8.27
C ALA A 109 -6.73 -7.48 8.45
N ILE A 110 -6.68 -8.29 9.51
CA ILE A 110 -5.64 -9.30 9.72
C ILE A 110 -5.65 -10.33 8.57
N CYS A 111 -6.82 -10.91 8.26
CA CYS A 111 -6.94 -11.86 7.15
C CYS A 111 -6.51 -11.25 5.81
N GLY A 112 -6.88 -9.99 5.56
CA GLY A 112 -6.57 -9.28 4.33
C GLY A 112 -5.09 -9.02 4.17
N LEU A 113 -4.45 -8.49 5.21
CA LEU A 113 -3.01 -8.22 5.20
C LEU A 113 -2.20 -9.50 5.02
N SER A 114 -2.53 -10.55 5.78
CA SER A 114 -1.88 -11.85 5.62
C SER A 114 -1.92 -12.34 4.17
N ARG A 115 -3.10 -12.28 3.53
CA ARG A 115 -3.31 -12.76 2.17
C ARG A 115 -2.74 -11.84 1.09
N LEU A 116 -2.56 -10.57 1.38
CA LEU A 116 -1.81 -9.65 0.51
C LEU A 116 -0.32 -9.94 0.55
N LEU A 117 0.23 -10.20 1.73
CA LEU A 117 1.66 -10.49 1.92
C LEU A 117 2.04 -11.90 1.47
N ARG A 118 1.22 -12.90 1.79
CA ARG A 118 1.53 -14.32 1.55
C ARG A 118 0.31 -15.08 1.00
N ASN A 119 0.57 -15.97 0.06
CA ASN A 119 -0.37 -17.00 -0.33
C ASN A 119 -0.47 -18.09 0.76
N GLU A 120 -1.45 -18.99 0.64
CA GLU A 120 -1.66 -20.09 1.61
C GLU A 120 -0.48 -21.07 1.69
N ASP A 121 0.35 -21.15 0.66
CA ASP A 121 1.59 -21.93 0.61
C ASP A 121 2.82 -21.20 1.16
N GLY A 122 2.64 -19.98 1.69
CA GLY A 122 3.70 -19.13 2.21
C GLY A 122 4.46 -18.32 1.15
N SER A 123 4.19 -18.50 -0.14
CA SER A 123 4.79 -17.69 -1.19
C SER A 123 4.28 -16.25 -1.15
N GLN A 124 5.10 -15.31 -1.66
CA GLN A 124 4.71 -13.90 -1.76
C GLN A 124 3.50 -13.72 -2.68
N ASN A 125 2.54 -12.90 -2.26
CA ASN A 125 1.39 -12.54 -3.10
C ASN A 125 1.60 -11.16 -3.75
N ALA A 126 1.20 -10.04 -3.13
CA ALA A 126 1.48 -8.72 -3.69
C ALA A 126 2.99 -8.40 -3.69
N ASP A 127 3.45 -7.63 -4.66
CA ASP A 127 4.87 -7.24 -4.75
C ASP A 127 5.19 -6.10 -3.79
N LEU A 128 4.20 -5.26 -3.47
CA LEU A 128 4.30 -4.17 -2.51
C LEU A 128 2.94 -3.91 -1.86
N VAL A 129 2.90 -3.79 -0.54
CA VAL A 129 1.69 -3.45 0.23
C VAL A 129 1.91 -2.14 0.96
N LEU A 130 1.29 -1.07 0.48
CA LEU A 130 1.26 0.24 1.13
C LEU A 130 0.16 0.26 2.18
N LEU A 131 0.49 0.70 3.38
CA LEU A 131 -0.40 0.73 4.54
C LEU A 131 -0.78 2.16 4.90
N ALA A 132 -2.07 2.37 5.16
CA ALA A 132 -2.60 3.56 5.78
C ALA A 132 -3.62 3.19 6.85
N SER A 133 -3.74 3.96 7.91
CA SER A 133 -4.71 3.74 8.98
C SER A 133 -5.71 4.89 9.06
N ASN A 134 -6.98 4.57 8.98
CA ASN A 134 -8.04 5.55 9.18
C ASN A 134 -7.91 6.26 10.53
N SER A 135 -7.59 5.53 11.60
CA SER A 135 -7.44 6.11 12.94
C SER A 135 -6.23 7.04 13.05
N HIS A 136 -5.14 6.71 12.36
CA HIS A 136 -3.89 7.46 12.47
C HIS A 136 -3.91 8.75 11.63
N LEU A 137 -4.54 8.70 10.46
CA LEU A 137 -4.64 9.84 9.53
C LEU A 137 -5.84 10.76 9.78
N SER A 138 -6.82 10.33 10.57
CA SER A 138 -7.96 11.20 10.89
C SER A 138 -7.57 12.25 11.91
N SER A 139 -7.83 13.53 11.61
CA SER A 139 -7.77 14.56 12.64
C SER A 139 -8.94 14.38 13.62
N GLU A 140 -8.69 14.45 14.92
CA GLU A 140 -9.73 14.35 15.96
C GLU A 140 -10.84 15.42 15.80
N ASP A 141 -10.53 16.52 15.12
CA ASP A 141 -11.45 17.64 14.88
C ASP A 141 -12.35 17.46 13.64
N ALA A 142 -12.11 16.46 12.80
CA ALA A 142 -12.92 16.21 11.61
C ALA A 142 -14.14 15.33 11.94
N GLY A 143 -15.25 15.93 12.35
CA GLY A 143 -16.50 15.21 12.59
C GLY A 143 -17.15 14.69 11.29
N GLY A 144 -17.69 13.47 11.32
CA GLY A 144 -18.52 12.92 10.25
C GLY A 144 -17.76 12.58 8.96
N ASN A 145 -18.31 12.94 7.80
CA ASN A 145 -17.74 12.60 6.48
C ASN A 145 -16.34 13.18 6.22
N GLY A 146 -15.95 14.26 6.92
CA GLY A 146 -14.64 14.90 6.76
C GLY A 146 -13.45 14.00 7.17
N GLN A 147 -13.66 13.00 8.00
CA GLN A 147 -12.60 12.06 8.42
C GLN A 147 -12.11 11.20 7.26
N TYR A 148 -13.02 10.67 6.45
CA TYR A 148 -12.63 9.88 5.28
C TYR A 148 -11.99 10.72 4.18
N ASP A 149 -12.39 11.99 4.02
CA ASP A 149 -11.84 12.88 3.00
C ASP A 149 -10.36 13.18 3.27
N SER A 150 -9.93 13.32 4.52
CA SER A 150 -8.52 13.53 4.88
C SER A 150 -7.66 12.30 4.52
N VAL A 151 -8.11 11.11 4.90
CA VAL A 151 -7.44 9.84 4.59
C VAL A 151 -7.35 9.62 3.08
N ASN A 152 -8.47 9.78 2.37
CA ASN A 152 -8.51 9.61 0.92
C ASN A 152 -7.57 10.60 0.20
N SER A 153 -7.54 11.85 0.66
CA SER A 153 -6.64 12.88 0.10
C SER A 153 -5.17 12.54 0.33
N ALA A 154 -4.81 12.03 1.52
CA ALA A 154 -3.46 11.59 1.83
C ALA A 154 -3.02 10.42 0.93
N VAL A 155 -3.89 9.40 0.77
CA VAL A 155 -3.64 8.24 -0.10
C VAL A 155 -3.45 8.68 -1.55
N ILE A 156 -4.35 9.52 -2.10
CA ILE A 156 -4.24 10.02 -3.48
C ILE A 156 -2.93 10.78 -3.67
N ARG A 157 -2.55 11.60 -2.70
CA ARG A 157 -1.30 12.37 -2.76
C ARG A 157 -0.06 11.48 -2.74
N ALA A 158 -0.04 10.44 -1.90
CA ALA A 158 1.06 9.48 -1.88
C ALA A 158 1.21 8.76 -3.22
N VAL A 159 0.09 8.30 -3.78
CA VAL A 159 0.06 7.65 -5.11
C VAL A 159 0.57 8.59 -6.20
N ASP A 160 0.13 9.84 -6.20
CA ASP A 160 0.56 10.86 -7.18
C ASP A 160 2.08 11.13 -7.08
N MET A 161 2.63 11.22 -5.87
CA MET A 161 4.07 11.39 -5.67
C MET A 161 4.89 10.18 -6.14
N MET A 162 4.43 8.94 -5.85
CA MET A 162 5.09 7.73 -6.32
C MET A 162 5.10 7.62 -7.84
N ILE A 163 3.96 7.92 -8.49
CA ILE A 163 3.84 7.91 -9.95
C ILE A 163 4.74 9.01 -10.56
N GLY A 164 4.75 10.19 -9.96
CA GLY A 164 5.60 11.31 -10.38
C GLY A 164 7.08 10.95 -10.34
N ALA A 165 7.54 10.29 -9.29
CA ALA A 165 8.93 9.85 -9.15
C ALA A 165 9.41 8.91 -10.27
N GLY A 166 8.50 8.19 -10.93
CA GLY A 166 8.81 7.29 -12.05
C GLY A 166 8.76 7.94 -13.44
N ARG A 167 8.19 9.15 -13.58
CA ARG A 167 7.88 9.72 -14.92
C ARG A 167 8.81 10.82 -15.40
N GLU A 168 9.28 11.68 -14.53
CA GLU A 168 9.83 12.99 -14.94
C GLU A 168 11.15 13.34 -14.26
N THR A 169 11.96 12.37 -13.87
CA THR A 169 13.15 12.61 -13.07
C THR A 169 14.46 12.36 -13.83
N ARG A 170 15.53 13.03 -13.40
CA ARG A 170 16.90 12.74 -13.82
C ARG A 170 17.44 11.50 -13.11
N SER A 171 17.06 11.28 -11.84
CA SER A 171 17.28 10.02 -11.12
C SER A 171 15.93 9.37 -10.83
N VAL A 172 15.54 8.42 -11.64
CA VAL A 172 14.22 7.77 -11.60
C VAL A 172 14.20 6.70 -10.52
N ILE A 173 13.17 6.68 -9.67
CA ILE A 173 12.77 5.49 -8.94
C ILE A 173 11.66 4.85 -9.76
N ASP A 174 11.99 3.86 -10.56
CA ASP A 174 11.01 3.17 -11.39
C ASP A 174 10.25 2.11 -10.58
N ILE A 175 9.21 1.53 -11.20
CA ILE A 175 8.37 0.55 -10.50
C ILE A 175 9.16 -0.70 -10.07
N LYS A 176 10.26 -1.05 -10.77
CA LYS A 176 11.11 -2.16 -10.41
C LYS A 176 11.96 -1.87 -9.18
N ASP A 177 12.38 -0.61 -8.99
CA ASP A 177 13.10 -0.21 -7.78
C ASP A 177 12.23 -0.42 -6.52
N TYR A 178 10.92 -0.10 -6.63
CA TYR A 178 9.97 -0.33 -5.53
C TYR A 178 9.71 -1.80 -5.20
N VAL A 179 10.14 -2.75 -6.01
CA VAL A 179 9.95 -4.18 -5.74
C VAL A 179 11.25 -4.97 -5.63
N THR A 180 12.31 -4.57 -6.31
CA THR A 180 13.59 -5.31 -6.31
C THR A 180 14.27 -5.22 -4.93
N LEU A 181 14.44 -4.03 -4.41
CA LEU A 181 15.09 -3.82 -3.11
C LEU A 181 14.26 -4.40 -1.96
N PRO A 182 12.94 -4.15 -1.87
CA PRO A 182 12.08 -4.80 -0.88
C PRO A 182 12.12 -6.33 -0.95
N SER A 183 12.15 -6.90 -2.14
CA SER A 183 12.25 -8.36 -2.33
C SER A 183 13.56 -8.93 -1.78
N GLN A 184 14.68 -8.20 -1.94
CA GLN A 184 15.96 -8.62 -1.38
C GLN A 184 16.00 -8.58 0.14
N MET A 185 15.23 -7.67 0.75
CA MET A 185 15.12 -7.51 2.20
C MET A 185 13.97 -8.34 2.81
N ASP A 186 13.16 -9.00 1.99
CA ASP A 186 11.88 -9.65 2.38
C ASP A 186 10.92 -8.69 3.11
N ALA A 187 10.93 -7.42 2.70
CA ALA A 187 10.19 -6.32 3.28
C ALA A 187 9.14 -5.81 2.28
N TYR A 188 7.95 -6.41 2.27
CA TYR A 188 6.91 -6.13 1.28
C TYR A 188 5.87 -5.12 1.73
N HIS A 189 5.87 -4.72 3.00
CA HIS A 189 4.96 -3.71 3.53
C HIS A 189 5.67 -2.37 3.69
N PHE A 190 4.93 -1.31 3.37
CA PHE A 190 5.41 0.07 3.40
C PHE A 190 4.34 1.01 3.92
N THR A 191 4.75 2.16 4.40
CA THR A 191 3.86 3.27 4.70
C THR A 191 4.44 4.58 4.19
N PRO A 192 3.64 5.44 3.55
CA PRO A 192 4.05 6.81 3.27
C PRO A 192 4.06 7.68 4.51
N ALA A 193 4.89 8.73 4.45
CA ALA A 193 4.89 9.84 5.40
C ALA A 193 5.16 11.11 4.61
N ILE A 194 4.31 12.14 4.70
CA ILE A 194 4.36 13.30 3.80
C ILE A 194 4.38 14.61 4.56
N ALA A 195 5.27 15.52 4.16
CA ALA A 195 5.25 16.92 4.54
C ALA A 195 5.22 17.84 3.32
N THR A 196 4.65 19.02 3.48
CA THR A 196 4.67 20.11 2.50
C THR A 196 5.17 21.37 3.17
N ASP A 197 6.09 22.05 2.53
CA ASP A 197 6.40 23.43 2.91
C ASP A 197 5.24 24.34 2.48
N LEU A 198 4.63 25.01 3.47
CA LEU A 198 3.49 25.87 3.24
C LEU A 198 3.89 27.33 2.97
N ASN A 199 5.13 27.73 3.26
CA ASN A 199 5.54 29.13 3.25
C ASN A 199 6.57 29.51 2.16
N GLY A 200 7.17 28.56 1.47
CA GLY A 200 8.06 28.80 0.30
C GLY A 200 9.38 29.53 0.60
N ASP A 201 9.63 29.96 1.84
CA ASP A 201 10.71 30.90 2.14
C ASP A 201 12.01 30.25 2.65
N VAL A 202 11.93 29.13 3.35
CA VAL A 202 13.12 28.40 3.86
C VAL A 202 12.77 26.94 4.08
N TYR A 203 13.26 26.06 3.23
CA TYR A 203 13.16 24.64 3.48
C TYR A 203 14.57 24.05 3.65
N GLU A 204 14.77 23.44 4.79
CA GLU A 204 15.83 22.47 4.95
C GLU A 204 15.21 21.10 4.72
N LEU A 205 15.68 20.36 3.71
CA LEU A 205 15.10 19.10 3.30
C LEU A 205 15.12 18.03 4.41
N ASP A 206 16.15 18.03 5.25
CA ASP A 206 16.20 17.14 6.41
C ASP A 206 15.19 17.51 7.50
N PHE A 207 14.91 18.80 7.71
CA PHE A 207 13.84 19.24 8.59
C PHE A 207 12.46 18.86 8.02
N MET A 208 12.25 18.97 6.71
CA MET A 208 11.03 18.52 6.06
C MET A 208 10.87 17.00 6.14
N ALA A 209 11.96 16.23 6.08
CA ALA A 209 11.92 14.79 6.30
C ALA A 209 11.51 14.44 7.75
N ASP A 210 12.00 15.19 8.75
CA ASP A 210 11.52 15.07 10.13
C ASP A 210 10.01 15.34 10.23
N LYS A 211 9.54 16.40 9.59
CA LYS A 211 8.10 16.73 9.54
C LYS A 211 7.28 15.67 8.81
N ALA A 212 7.81 15.08 7.76
CA ALA A 212 7.17 13.94 7.11
C ALA A 212 7.08 12.76 8.08
N ALA A 213 8.15 12.42 8.78
CA ALA A 213 8.20 11.32 9.74
C ALA A 213 7.23 11.48 10.92
N GLU A 214 6.84 12.71 11.29
CA GLU A 214 5.77 12.98 12.25
C GLU A 214 4.37 12.65 11.69
N ASN A 215 4.24 12.47 10.36
CA ASN A 215 2.98 12.27 9.63
C ASN A 215 2.99 10.95 8.85
N THR A 216 3.44 9.87 9.45
CA THR A 216 3.34 8.51 8.90
C THR A 216 1.87 8.11 8.73
N PHE A 217 1.57 7.27 7.74
CA PHE A 217 0.18 6.85 7.51
C PHE A 217 -0.27 5.72 8.45
N VAL A 218 0.65 5.08 9.14
CA VAL A 218 0.39 4.12 10.23
C VAL A 218 1.32 4.39 11.41
N PRO A 219 0.97 3.95 12.63
CA PRO A 219 1.87 4.04 13.77
C PRO A 219 3.07 3.09 13.56
N LEU A 220 4.28 3.57 13.77
CA LEU A 220 5.52 2.79 13.68
C LEU A 220 6.66 3.43 14.48
N GLU A 221 7.69 2.64 14.74
CA GLU A 221 8.99 3.12 15.24
C GLU A 221 9.97 3.25 14.06
N LEU A 222 10.44 4.46 13.77
CA LEU A 222 11.27 4.77 12.60
C LEU A 222 12.50 3.87 12.48
N GLY A 223 13.19 3.63 13.61
CA GLY A 223 14.42 2.83 13.66
C GLY A 223 14.25 1.36 13.26
N THR A 224 13.01 0.86 13.18
CA THR A 224 12.72 -0.52 12.73
C THR A 224 12.63 -0.65 11.22
N SER A 225 12.62 0.46 10.47
CA SER A 225 12.51 0.44 9.01
C SER A 225 13.77 -0.12 8.35
N SER A 226 13.61 -1.13 7.50
CA SER A 226 14.70 -1.79 6.77
C SER A 226 14.89 -1.25 5.34
N VAL A 227 13.88 -0.57 4.80
CA VAL A 227 13.93 0.09 3.48
C VAL A 227 13.32 1.49 3.58
N VAL A 228 14.00 2.49 3.00
CA VAL A 228 13.52 3.87 2.98
C VAL A 228 13.72 4.49 1.61
N TYR A 229 12.67 5.05 1.03
CA TYR A 229 12.76 5.93 -0.12
C TYR A 229 12.42 7.36 0.29
N MET A 230 13.20 8.34 -0.18
CA MET A 230 12.89 9.76 -0.03
C MET A 230 12.57 10.35 -1.41
N ILE A 231 11.37 10.87 -1.58
CA ILE A 231 10.92 11.52 -2.80
C ILE A 231 10.69 12.99 -2.48
N VAL A 232 11.52 13.85 -3.08
CA VAL A 232 11.36 15.30 -3.02
C VAL A 232 10.72 15.78 -4.31
N ARG A 233 9.61 16.49 -4.19
CA ARG A 233 8.90 17.09 -5.33
C ARG A 233 8.92 18.61 -5.20
N ALA A 234 9.58 19.29 -6.13
CA ALA A 234 9.79 20.71 -6.10
C ALA A 234 9.30 21.41 -7.39
N PRO A 235 8.99 22.72 -7.35
CA PRO A 235 8.73 23.50 -8.54
C PRO A 235 9.87 23.36 -9.56
N GLU A 236 9.51 23.24 -10.85
CA GLU A 236 10.50 23.09 -11.93
C GLU A 236 11.48 24.26 -11.97
N SER A 237 11.01 25.50 -11.71
CA SER A 237 11.87 26.68 -11.60
C SER A 237 12.99 26.54 -10.57
N MET A 238 12.69 25.98 -9.38
CA MET A 238 13.69 25.80 -8.32
C MET A 238 14.73 24.74 -8.68
N ILE A 239 14.32 23.73 -9.45
CA ILE A 239 15.24 22.69 -9.95
C ILE A 239 16.13 23.26 -11.05
N ASP A 240 15.57 24.02 -11.99
CA ASP A 240 16.30 24.61 -13.13
C ASP A 240 17.25 25.74 -12.70
N GLU A 241 16.88 26.53 -11.68
CA GLU A 241 17.72 27.58 -11.10
C GLU A 241 18.79 27.01 -10.17
N GLY A 242 18.67 25.74 -9.79
CA GLY A 242 19.62 25.04 -8.92
C GLY A 242 19.43 25.33 -7.43
N ASP A 243 18.27 25.83 -7.04
CA ASP A 243 17.89 26.05 -5.64
C ASP A 243 17.71 24.73 -4.89
N ILE A 244 17.26 23.69 -5.61
CA ILE A 244 17.21 22.31 -5.12
C ILE A 244 17.87 21.40 -6.15
N THR A 245 18.81 20.58 -5.69
CA THR A 245 19.57 19.67 -6.54
C THR A 245 19.50 18.23 -6.04
N GLU A 246 19.68 17.25 -6.93
CA GLU A 246 19.75 15.82 -6.56
C GLU A 246 20.80 15.52 -5.48
N PRO A 247 22.05 16.07 -5.54
CA PRO A 247 23.02 15.86 -4.48
C PRO A 247 22.57 16.36 -3.10
N GLU A 248 21.80 17.47 -3.06
CA GLU A 248 21.25 17.99 -1.79
C GLU A 248 20.15 17.07 -1.24
N VAL A 249 19.29 16.56 -2.10
CA VAL A 249 18.27 15.56 -1.70
C VAL A 249 18.94 14.31 -1.14
N TYR A 250 19.97 13.79 -1.82
CA TYR A 250 20.69 12.61 -1.34
C TYR A 250 21.42 12.87 -0.01
N LYS A 251 22.05 14.05 0.14
CA LYS A 251 22.69 14.46 1.38
C LYS A 251 21.67 14.61 2.53
N ALA A 252 20.49 15.17 2.24
CA ALA A 252 19.43 15.29 3.23
C ALA A 252 18.91 13.91 3.66
N TYR A 253 18.75 12.99 2.72
CA TYR A 253 18.41 11.60 2.99
C TYR A 253 19.42 10.94 3.94
N GLN A 254 20.72 11.01 3.63
CA GLN A 254 21.77 10.45 4.49
C GLN A 254 21.78 11.08 5.89
N LYS A 255 21.72 12.42 5.96
CA LYS A 255 21.70 13.15 7.23
C LYS A 255 20.48 12.74 8.09
N TRP A 256 19.34 12.55 7.45
CA TRP A 256 18.12 12.16 8.14
C TRP A 256 18.18 10.71 8.63
N THR A 257 18.64 9.76 7.82
CA THR A 257 18.81 8.35 8.23
C THR A 257 19.83 8.21 9.36
N ASP A 258 20.96 8.92 9.29
CA ASP A 258 21.99 8.94 10.34
C ASP A 258 21.44 9.51 11.67
N LYS A 259 20.64 10.59 11.59
CA LYS A 259 20.02 11.23 12.76
C LYS A 259 19.06 10.30 13.52
N HIS A 260 18.36 9.45 12.80
CA HIS A 260 17.35 8.54 13.37
C HIS A 260 17.87 7.11 13.58
N ASP A 261 19.20 6.90 13.45
CA ASP A 261 19.83 5.57 13.58
C ASP A 261 19.20 4.51 12.66
N ILE A 262 18.71 4.94 11.48
CA ILE A 262 18.05 4.06 10.52
C ILE A 262 19.11 3.39 9.64
N ASN A 263 19.34 2.10 9.84
CA ASN A 263 20.23 1.30 9.01
C ASN A 263 19.42 0.61 7.88
N ALA A 264 18.85 1.42 6.98
CA ALA A 264 17.99 0.95 5.91
C ALA A 264 18.68 1.00 4.56
N ALA A 265 18.33 0.05 3.69
CA ALA A 265 18.59 0.18 2.26
C ALA A 265 17.60 1.21 1.67
N GLY A 266 18.01 1.95 0.62
CA GLY A 266 17.07 2.89 0.02
C GLY A 266 17.65 3.80 -1.04
N GLN A 267 16.81 4.69 -1.49
CA GLN A 267 17.12 5.66 -2.55
C GLN A 267 16.46 7.01 -2.25
N ALA A 268 17.01 8.06 -2.85
CA ALA A 268 16.41 9.39 -2.81
C ALA A 268 16.29 9.95 -4.23
N THR A 269 15.23 10.69 -4.51
CA THR A 269 15.00 11.30 -5.83
C THR A 269 14.40 12.69 -5.74
N LEU A 270 14.71 13.51 -6.74
CA LEU A 270 14.14 14.83 -6.95
C LEU A 270 13.28 14.80 -8.21
N THR A 271 12.01 15.19 -8.09
CA THR A 271 11.04 15.20 -9.20
C THR A 271 10.38 16.57 -9.34
N PRO A 272 10.12 17.04 -10.56
CA PRO A 272 9.43 18.30 -10.76
C PRO A 272 7.96 18.17 -10.33
N LYS A 273 7.44 19.27 -9.77
CA LYS A 273 6.03 19.39 -9.40
C LYS A 273 5.24 19.91 -10.59
N PRO A 274 4.21 19.18 -11.06
CA PRO A 274 3.38 19.68 -12.15
C PRO A 274 2.60 20.93 -11.72
N GLY A 275 2.54 21.91 -12.61
CA GLY A 275 1.77 23.14 -12.39
C GLY A 275 2.57 24.31 -11.82
N ARG A 276 1.88 25.34 -11.31
CA ARG A 276 2.48 26.60 -10.83
C ARG A 276 2.58 26.68 -9.30
N GLY A 277 2.60 25.53 -8.62
CA GLY A 277 2.76 25.52 -7.15
C GLY A 277 4.20 25.92 -6.74
N GLU A 278 4.33 26.71 -5.67
CA GLU A 278 5.63 27.14 -5.14
C GLU A 278 6.13 26.24 -4.00
N ASN A 279 5.33 25.29 -3.58
CA ASN A 279 5.62 24.46 -2.40
C ASN A 279 6.50 23.26 -2.76
N VAL A 280 7.40 22.91 -1.87
CA VAL A 280 8.18 21.67 -1.90
C VAL A 280 7.42 20.59 -1.10
N ASP A 281 7.34 19.40 -1.66
CA ASP A 281 6.79 18.22 -0.97
C ASP A 281 7.92 17.23 -0.70
N VAL A 282 7.95 16.66 0.52
CA VAL A 282 8.83 15.55 0.86
C VAL A 282 7.97 14.36 1.26
N MET A 283 8.18 13.23 0.63
CA MET A 283 7.61 11.96 1.03
C MET A 283 8.71 10.98 1.41
N LEU A 284 8.57 10.39 2.58
CA LEU A 284 9.29 9.19 2.99
C LEU A 284 8.38 7.99 2.72
N LEU A 285 8.91 6.96 2.11
CA LEU A 285 8.27 5.67 1.98
C LEU A 285 9.07 4.69 2.84
N LEU A 286 8.52 4.34 3.99
CA LEU A 286 9.15 3.53 5.03
C LEU A 286 8.68 2.08 4.89
N GLY A 287 9.60 1.13 4.81
CA GLY A 287 9.28 -0.27 4.59
C GLY A 287 9.99 -1.24 5.51
N GLY A 288 9.41 -2.42 5.71
CA GLY A 288 9.96 -3.47 6.56
C GLY A 288 10.05 -3.10 8.04
N PHE A 289 9.19 -2.20 8.50
CA PHE A 289 9.11 -1.77 9.89
C PHE A 289 8.34 -2.77 10.76
N ASP A 290 8.48 -2.67 12.09
CA ASP A 290 7.68 -3.46 13.01
C ASP A 290 6.19 -3.16 12.87
N LEU A 291 5.39 -4.17 12.51
CA LEU A 291 3.95 -4.06 12.31
C LEU A 291 3.14 -4.10 13.61
N ASN A 292 3.72 -4.52 14.75
CA ASN A 292 2.98 -4.67 16.00
C ASN A 292 2.21 -3.41 16.41
N PRO A 293 2.75 -2.16 16.31
CA PRO A 293 2.00 -0.96 16.67
C PRO A 293 0.70 -0.77 15.87
N LEU A 294 0.65 -1.27 14.63
CA LEU A 294 -0.57 -1.23 13.80
C LEU A 294 -1.53 -2.38 14.13
N LEU A 295 -0.99 -3.56 14.44
CA LEU A 295 -1.77 -4.80 14.52
C LEU A 295 -2.34 -5.09 15.91
N ASP A 296 -1.73 -4.59 16.99
CA ASP A 296 -2.05 -4.96 18.38
C ASP A 296 -3.55 -4.93 18.70
N HIS A 297 -4.21 -3.81 18.38
CA HIS A 297 -5.66 -3.69 18.61
C HIS A 297 -6.47 -4.70 17.78
N SER A 298 -6.02 -5.01 16.57
CA SER A 298 -6.74 -5.90 15.66
C SER A 298 -6.52 -7.37 16.01
N TRP A 299 -5.39 -7.73 16.61
CA TRP A 299 -5.11 -9.07 17.12
C TRP A 299 -6.10 -9.49 18.20
N ASP A 300 -6.36 -8.61 19.17
CA ASP A 300 -7.34 -8.89 20.23
C ASP A 300 -8.72 -9.25 19.66
N GLN A 301 -9.14 -8.53 18.60
CA GLN A 301 -10.40 -8.78 17.92
C GLN A 301 -10.37 -10.05 17.06
N PHE A 302 -9.25 -10.32 16.40
CA PHE A 302 -9.05 -11.52 15.60
C PHE A 302 -9.16 -12.78 16.48
N ASP A 303 -8.46 -12.82 17.62
CA ASP A 303 -8.46 -13.95 18.53
C ASP A 303 -9.85 -14.24 19.12
N GLN A 304 -10.60 -13.17 19.46
CA GLN A 304 -11.96 -13.31 19.99
C GLN A 304 -12.96 -13.87 18.97
N LEU A 305 -12.73 -13.61 17.69
CA LEU A 305 -13.70 -13.92 16.63
C LEU A 305 -13.30 -15.13 15.79
N SER A 306 -12.03 -15.49 15.74
CA SER A 306 -11.52 -16.56 14.88
C SER A 306 -12.29 -17.87 14.97
N GLY A 307 -12.67 -18.28 16.18
CA GLY A 307 -13.48 -19.49 16.40
C GLY A 307 -15.00 -19.32 16.26
N ARG A 308 -15.49 -18.09 15.98
CA ARG A 308 -16.94 -17.80 15.94
C ARG A 308 -17.44 -17.39 14.56
N LEU A 309 -16.55 -16.80 13.73
CA LEU A 309 -16.89 -16.23 12.43
C LEU A 309 -16.50 -17.13 11.27
N THR A 310 -15.86 -18.26 11.51
CA THR A 310 -15.57 -19.26 10.51
C THR A 310 -16.84 -19.97 10.09
N ASP A 311 -17.08 -19.96 8.78
CA ASP A 311 -18.05 -20.83 8.11
C ASP A 311 -17.24 -21.95 7.46
N ASP A 312 -17.40 -23.18 7.93
CA ASP A 312 -16.61 -24.34 7.48
C ASP A 312 -16.66 -24.56 5.96
N GLU A 313 -17.71 -24.07 5.30
CA GLU A 313 -17.81 -24.13 3.84
C GLU A 313 -17.04 -22.99 3.14
N LYS A 314 -16.99 -21.79 3.75
CA LYS A 314 -16.42 -20.58 3.14
C LYS A 314 -15.04 -20.24 3.63
N LEU A 315 -14.80 -20.38 4.92
CA LEU A 315 -13.52 -20.14 5.58
C LEU A 315 -13.19 -21.27 6.55
N PRO A 316 -12.76 -22.43 6.04
CA PRO A 316 -12.42 -23.59 6.88
C PRO A 316 -11.34 -23.24 7.91
N GLN A 317 -11.40 -23.85 9.10
CA GLN A 317 -10.43 -23.61 10.17
C GLN A 317 -8.98 -23.81 9.70
N ALA A 318 -8.72 -24.86 8.92
CA ALA A 318 -7.37 -25.11 8.37
C ALA A 318 -6.85 -23.98 7.47
N ARG A 319 -7.73 -23.24 6.80
CA ARG A 319 -7.37 -22.06 6.01
C ARG A 319 -7.09 -20.87 6.92
N LEU A 320 -7.92 -20.68 7.95
CA LEU A 320 -7.72 -19.63 8.94
C LEU A 320 -6.39 -19.80 9.68
N ASP A 321 -6.06 -21.03 10.09
CA ASP A 321 -4.79 -21.36 10.75
C ASP A 321 -3.58 -20.99 9.85
N LYS A 322 -3.67 -21.23 8.54
CA LYS A 322 -2.61 -20.82 7.61
C LYS A 322 -2.50 -19.29 7.48
N ILE A 323 -3.63 -18.60 7.40
CA ILE A 323 -3.67 -17.14 7.34
C ILE A 323 -2.99 -16.56 8.60
N GLN A 324 -3.33 -17.08 9.76
CA GLN A 324 -2.75 -16.67 11.04
C GLN A 324 -1.24 -16.94 11.08
N THR A 325 -0.81 -18.18 10.80
CA THR A 325 0.61 -18.55 10.79
C THR A 325 1.42 -17.67 9.83
N ASN A 326 0.92 -17.43 8.63
CA ASN A 326 1.62 -16.63 7.63
C ASN A 326 1.87 -15.19 8.07
N ILE A 327 0.89 -14.55 8.73
CA ILE A 327 1.07 -13.17 9.21
C ILE A 327 1.95 -13.12 10.47
N GLU A 328 1.80 -14.07 11.40
CA GLU A 328 2.64 -14.17 12.60
C GLU A 328 4.12 -14.37 12.24
N ASP A 329 4.42 -15.30 11.32
CA ASP A 329 5.78 -15.56 10.85
C ASP A 329 6.37 -14.33 10.14
N TYR A 330 5.55 -13.64 9.34
CA TYR A 330 5.98 -12.43 8.65
C TYR A 330 6.27 -11.28 9.62
N VAL A 331 5.40 -11.03 10.59
CA VAL A 331 5.57 -9.98 11.62
C VAL A 331 6.82 -10.27 12.46
N LYS A 332 6.96 -11.50 12.94
CA LYS A 332 8.12 -11.91 13.75
C LYS A 332 9.44 -11.63 13.03
N LYS A 333 9.51 -11.96 11.73
CA LYS A 333 10.71 -11.74 10.93
C LYS A 333 11.08 -10.27 10.77
N ASN A 334 10.10 -9.38 10.70
CA ASN A 334 10.30 -7.94 10.53
C ASN A 334 10.37 -7.17 11.88
N SER A 335 10.25 -7.84 13.01
CA SER A 335 10.41 -7.27 14.36
C SER A 335 11.77 -7.62 15.00
N GLU A 336 12.53 -8.52 14.42
CA GLU A 336 13.90 -8.93 14.81
C GLU A 336 14.96 -8.08 14.09
#